data_b51e92ceeda34a88648d17dc1099b45d
#
_entry.id   b51e92ceeda34a88648d17dc1099b45d
#
_cell.length_a   1.000
_cell.length_b   1.000
_cell.length_c   1.000
_cell.angle_alpha   90.00
_cell.angle_beta   90.00
_cell.angle_gamma   90.00
#
_symmetry.space_group_name_H-M   'P 1'
#
loop_
_entity.id
_entity.type
_entity.pdbx_description
1 polymer ?
#
loop_
_entity_poly.entity_id
_entity_poly.type
_entity_poly.pdbx_seq_one_letter_code
_entity_poly.pdbx_strand_id
1 'polypeptide(L)'
;MASKKQKILLIIAILSISQLAFAQIMQDSCEKQEKASLATSWEERNHYLADFMRVSGVASGYLASEQVIIEFDIETISDSAGNSLILNNQSISKAINEMKKIGVEESELTTQDIRIYPQYRQEYDQNTKSYKSIFEGYKVENKLKFISKKLDLAGKVIDIAVSNGINKISSVQFVPTQAKIKELKDSLISQAVEDAVKRANLALQPLNYEIKSVKSLDIENNLYGTNHLFNSYASYKESSQDSDQFSNETTLFDNLQKFSVQVSISFIISKQQSKN
;
A
#
# COMPACT_ATOMS: atom_id res chain seq x y z
N MET A 1 84.93 -12.10 -36.85
CA MET A 1 84.04 -13.21 -36.40
C MET A 1 84.00 -13.19 -34.87
N ALA A 2 82.90 -12.85 -34.28
CA ALA A 2 82.73 -12.84 -32.82
C ALA A 2 82.80 -14.27 -32.28
N SER A 3 83.65 -14.56 -31.30
CA SER A 3 83.79 -15.87 -30.72
C SER A 3 82.47 -16.41 -30.16
N LYS A 4 82.24 -17.72 -30.25
CA LYS A 4 81.02 -18.41 -29.72
C LYS A 4 80.74 -17.99 -28.24
N LYS A 5 81.79 -17.72 -27.43
CA LYS A 5 81.67 -17.25 -26.08
C LYS A 5 81.07 -15.81 -25.96
N GLN A 6 81.38 -14.93 -26.92
CA GLN A 6 80.80 -13.55 -26.92
C GLN A 6 79.32 -13.54 -27.27
N LYS A 7 78.87 -14.44 -28.15
CA LYS A 7 77.42 -14.56 -28.49
C LYS A 7 76.62 -15.11 -27.32
N ILE A 8 77.13 -16.04 -26.54
CA ILE A 8 76.52 -16.60 -25.36
C ILE A 8 76.36 -15.54 -24.26
N LEU A 9 77.44 -14.76 -24.02
CA LEU A 9 77.40 -13.64 -23.06
C LEU A 9 76.38 -12.57 -23.44
N LEU A 10 76.25 -12.27 -24.74
CA LEU A 10 75.30 -11.30 -25.23
C LEU A 10 73.81 -11.77 -25.03
N ILE A 11 73.54 -13.07 -25.25
CA ILE A 11 72.27 -13.68 -25.03
C ILE A 11 71.90 -13.68 -23.55
N ILE A 12 72.84 -13.98 -22.67
CA ILE A 12 72.61 -13.94 -21.19
C ILE A 12 72.33 -12.51 -20.73
N ALA A 13 73.03 -11.51 -21.27
CA ALA A 13 72.83 -10.10 -20.92
C ALA A 13 71.41 -9.60 -21.43
N ILE A 14 70.99 -10.00 -22.60
CA ILE A 14 69.64 -9.65 -23.12
C ILE A 14 68.54 -10.32 -22.31
N LEU A 15 68.70 -11.57 -21.90
CA LEU A 15 67.73 -12.29 -21.05
C LEU A 15 67.67 -11.67 -19.65
N SER A 16 68.79 -11.23 -19.05
CA SER A 16 68.78 -10.57 -17.74
C SER A 16 68.12 -9.18 -17.79
N ILE A 17 68.32 -8.42 -18.87
CA ILE A 17 67.68 -7.12 -19.06
C ILE A 17 66.16 -7.30 -19.29
N SER A 18 65.72 -8.32 -20.03
CA SER A 18 64.32 -8.60 -20.23
C SER A 18 63.60 -9.05 -18.94
N GLN A 19 64.26 -9.80 -18.08
CA GLN A 19 63.76 -10.18 -16.74
C GLN A 19 63.63 -8.98 -15.79
N LEU A 20 64.61 -8.08 -15.79
CA LEU A 20 64.53 -6.84 -15.02
C LEU A 20 63.38 -5.91 -15.51
N ALA A 21 63.25 -5.76 -16.82
CA ALA A 21 62.17 -4.95 -17.40
C ALA A 21 60.78 -5.55 -17.07
N PHE A 22 60.65 -6.88 -17.16
CA PHE A 22 59.40 -7.57 -16.81
C PHE A 22 59.06 -7.42 -15.31
N ALA A 23 60.05 -7.56 -14.44
CA ALA A 23 59.86 -7.37 -12.98
C ALA A 23 59.45 -5.93 -12.66
N GLN A 24 60.01 -4.94 -13.35
CA GLN A 24 59.64 -3.53 -13.19
C GLN A 24 58.20 -3.24 -13.64
N ILE A 25 57.76 -3.79 -14.80
CA ILE A 25 56.40 -3.66 -15.29
C ILE A 25 55.40 -4.31 -14.33
N MET A 26 55.74 -5.47 -13.76
CA MET A 26 54.86 -6.15 -12.79
C MET A 26 54.78 -5.36 -11.48
N GLN A 27 55.88 -4.74 -11.03
CA GLN A 27 55.89 -3.90 -9.85
C GLN A 27 55.10 -2.62 -10.00
N ASP A 28 55.20 -1.95 -11.16
CA ASP A 28 54.43 -0.76 -11.51
C ASP A 28 52.90 -1.07 -11.63
N SER A 29 52.56 -2.25 -12.17
CA SER A 29 51.17 -2.65 -12.26
C SER A 29 50.56 -3.00 -10.90
N CYS A 30 51.33 -3.62 -10.01
CA CYS A 30 50.93 -3.94 -8.64
C CYS A 30 50.72 -2.64 -7.82
N GLU A 31 51.67 -1.69 -7.91
CA GLU A 31 51.56 -0.38 -7.24
C GLU A 31 50.36 0.45 -7.75
N LYS A 32 50.06 0.42 -9.05
CA LYS A 32 48.88 1.05 -9.61
C LYS A 32 47.58 0.40 -9.10
N GLN A 33 47.55 -0.93 -8.99
CA GLN A 33 46.40 -1.66 -8.48
C GLN A 33 46.17 -1.41 -6.98
N GLU A 34 47.23 -1.33 -6.20
CA GLU A 34 47.19 -1.01 -4.77
C GLU A 34 46.75 0.44 -4.54
N LYS A 35 47.25 1.42 -5.32
CA LYS A 35 46.80 2.82 -5.27
C LYS A 35 45.36 2.96 -5.68
N ALA A 36 44.87 2.21 -6.71
CA ALA A 36 43.46 2.21 -7.12
C ALA A 36 42.57 1.61 -6.04
N SER A 37 42.98 0.51 -5.41
CA SER A 37 42.21 -0.10 -4.31
C SER A 37 42.15 0.77 -3.06
N LEU A 38 43.23 1.46 -2.74
CA LEU A 38 43.28 2.43 -1.64
C LEU A 38 42.39 3.66 -1.95
N ALA A 39 42.42 4.16 -3.17
CA ALA A 39 41.54 5.28 -3.60
C ALA A 39 40.06 4.95 -3.46
N THR A 40 39.63 3.77 -3.95
CA THR A 40 38.25 3.32 -3.78
C THR A 40 37.89 3.15 -2.30
N SER A 41 38.78 2.60 -1.48
CA SER A 41 38.52 2.46 -0.04
C SER A 41 38.50 3.80 0.71
N TRP A 42 39.21 4.83 0.22
CA TRP A 42 39.17 6.19 0.77
C TRP A 42 37.91 6.94 0.36
N GLU A 43 37.44 6.77 -0.87
CA GLU A 43 36.15 7.34 -1.33
C GLU A 43 34.97 6.72 -0.60
N GLU A 44 34.95 5.40 -0.44
CA GLU A 44 33.93 4.71 0.35
C GLU A 44 33.97 5.14 1.82
N ARG A 45 35.15 5.27 2.42
CA ARG A 45 35.30 5.72 3.81
C ARG A 45 34.89 7.16 4.02
N ASN A 46 35.22 8.07 3.10
CA ASN A 46 34.80 9.47 3.15
C ASN A 46 33.29 9.61 3.00
N HIS A 47 32.66 8.74 2.22
CA HIS A 47 31.20 8.70 2.12
C HIS A 47 30.53 8.27 3.44
N TYR A 48 31.17 7.38 4.21
CA TYR A 48 30.71 6.96 5.54
C TYR A 48 30.97 8.02 6.62
N LEU A 49 32.05 8.78 6.50
CA LEU A 49 32.46 9.83 7.47
C LEU A 49 31.90 11.22 7.13
N ALA A 50 31.24 11.38 5.97
CA ALA A 50 30.64 12.65 5.62
C ALA A 50 29.55 13.03 6.62
N ASP A 51 29.57 14.26 7.09
CA ASP A 51 28.47 14.81 7.89
C ASP A 51 27.15 14.66 7.12
N PHE A 52 26.16 14.09 7.78
CA PHE A 52 24.85 13.91 7.19
C PHE A 52 23.74 14.42 8.09
N MET A 53 22.66 14.83 7.48
CA MET A 53 21.43 15.22 8.15
C MET A 53 20.26 14.41 7.61
N ARG A 54 19.45 13.86 8.50
CA ARG A 54 18.20 13.19 8.13
C ARG A 54 17.01 14.11 8.35
N VAL A 55 16.15 14.21 7.36
CA VAL A 55 14.93 15.02 7.40
C VAL A 55 13.78 14.21 6.84
N SER A 56 12.62 14.31 7.50
CA SER A 56 11.38 13.75 6.98
C SER A 56 10.54 14.87 6.38
N GLY A 57 10.03 14.62 5.17
CA GLY A 57 9.04 15.46 4.53
C GLY A 57 7.69 14.76 4.49
N VAL A 58 6.62 15.53 4.60
CA VAL A 58 5.24 15.02 4.61
C VAL A 58 4.39 15.83 3.65
N ALA A 59 3.58 15.13 2.87
CA ALA A 59 2.54 15.76 2.05
C ALA A 59 1.20 15.06 2.30
N SER A 60 0.10 15.79 2.19
CA SER A 60 -1.24 15.25 2.34
C SER A 60 -2.21 15.88 1.35
N GLY A 61 -3.18 15.07 0.90
CA GLY A 61 -4.23 15.50 -0.01
C GLY A 61 -5.55 14.79 0.29
N TYR A 62 -6.60 15.19 -0.39
CA TYR A 62 -7.94 14.65 -0.20
C TYR A 62 -8.49 14.16 -1.53
N LEU A 63 -9.25 13.06 -1.48
CA LEU A 63 -10.03 12.56 -2.61
C LEU A 63 -11.48 12.41 -2.20
N ALA A 64 -12.38 12.78 -3.10
CA ALA A 64 -13.78 12.43 -3.01
C ALA A 64 -13.97 10.95 -3.38
N SER A 65 -15.03 10.36 -2.84
CA SER A 65 -15.44 9.01 -3.21
C SER A 65 -15.97 9.02 -4.66
N GLU A 66 -15.52 8.05 -5.46
CA GLU A 66 -15.93 7.86 -6.86
C GLU A 66 -16.66 6.54 -7.07
N GLN A 67 -16.63 5.68 -6.07
CA GLN A 67 -17.29 4.38 -6.12
C GLN A 67 -17.78 3.97 -4.73
N VAL A 68 -18.83 3.17 -4.71
CA VAL A 68 -19.34 2.49 -3.52
C VAL A 68 -18.99 1.01 -3.59
N ILE A 69 -18.60 0.46 -2.46
CA ILE A 69 -18.37 -0.97 -2.27
C ILE A 69 -19.32 -1.43 -1.17
N ILE A 70 -20.18 -2.40 -1.47
CA ILE A 70 -21.08 -3.02 -0.50
C ILE A 70 -20.80 -4.50 -0.45
N GLU A 71 -20.61 -5.03 0.74
CA GLU A 71 -20.43 -6.46 0.97
C GLU A 71 -21.67 -7.02 1.67
N PHE A 72 -22.29 -7.97 1.00
CA PHE A 72 -23.49 -8.67 1.46
C PHE A 72 -23.13 -10.09 1.84
N ASP A 73 -23.65 -10.58 2.95
CA ASP A 73 -23.61 -11.98 3.30
C ASP A 73 -25.05 -12.52 3.31
N ILE A 74 -25.25 -13.66 2.69
CA ILE A 74 -26.52 -14.36 2.68
C ILE A 74 -26.32 -15.67 3.43
N GLU A 75 -27.01 -15.81 4.54
CA GLU A 75 -26.97 -17.01 5.37
C GLU A 75 -28.31 -17.72 5.28
N THR A 76 -28.28 -19.02 4.94
CA THR A 76 -29.44 -19.89 4.93
C THR A 76 -29.14 -21.18 5.70
N ILE A 77 -30.14 -21.71 6.40
CA ILE A 77 -30.04 -22.97 7.16
C ILE A 77 -31.21 -23.85 6.74
N SER A 78 -30.93 -25.13 6.50
CA SER A 78 -31.94 -26.14 6.19
C SER A 78 -31.48 -27.50 6.68
N ASP A 79 -32.38 -28.50 6.70
CA ASP A 79 -32.16 -29.86 7.05
C ASP A 79 -31.12 -30.59 6.20
N SER A 80 -30.97 -30.15 4.95
CA SER A 80 -29.95 -30.65 4.02
C SER A 80 -29.13 -29.55 3.38
N ALA A 81 -27.88 -29.85 3.05
CA ALA A 81 -26.98 -28.92 2.37
C ALA A 81 -27.53 -28.46 1.00
N GLY A 82 -28.17 -29.39 0.26
CA GLY A 82 -28.81 -29.09 -1.03
C GLY A 82 -29.96 -28.11 -0.90
N ASN A 83 -30.86 -28.31 0.05
CA ASN A 83 -32.00 -27.42 0.28
C ASN A 83 -31.52 -26.03 0.73
N SER A 84 -30.56 -25.96 1.63
CA SER A 84 -29.98 -24.69 2.08
C SER A 84 -29.33 -23.92 0.91
N LEU A 85 -28.61 -24.60 0.01
CA LEU A 85 -28.02 -23.99 -1.17
C LEU A 85 -29.09 -23.50 -2.16
N ILE A 86 -30.15 -24.25 -2.37
CA ILE A 86 -31.27 -23.82 -3.25
C ILE A 86 -31.90 -22.54 -2.72
N LEU A 87 -32.21 -22.47 -1.41
CA LEU A 87 -32.77 -21.27 -0.78
C LEU A 87 -31.84 -20.06 -0.92
N ASN A 88 -30.54 -20.28 -0.70
CA ASN A 88 -29.53 -19.24 -0.85
C ASN A 88 -29.51 -18.69 -2.27
N ASN A 89 -29.42 -19.56 -3.27
CA ASN A 89 -29.40 -19.18 -4.68
C ASN A 89 -30.68 -18.49 -5.13
N GLN A 90 -31.85 -18.88 -4.60
CA GLN A 90 -33.13 -18.21 -4.89
C GLN A 90 -33.15 -16.77 -4.40
N SER A 91 -32.67 -16.52 -3.16
CA SER A 91 -32.58 -15.19 -2.59
C SER A 91 -31.64 -14.29 -3.40
N ILE A 92 -30.45 -14.81 -3.74
CA ILE A 92 -29.48 -14.07 -4.55
C ILE A 92 -30.06 -13.74 -5.94
N SER A 93 -30.63 -14.73 -6.61
CA SER A 93 -31.18 -14.53 -7.96
C SER A 93 -32.30 -13.49 -7.98
N LYS A 94 -33.20 -13.51 -6.98
CA LYS A 94 -34.23 -12.49 -6.83
C LYS A 94 -33.62 -11.11 -6.61
N ALA A 95 -32.70 -10.97 -5.67
CA ALA A 95 -32.04 -9.70 -5.39
C ALA A 95 -31.32 -9.14 -6.61
N ILE A 96 -30.52 -9.95 -7.31
CA ILE A 96 -29.82 -9.54 -8.53
C ILE A 96 -30.80 -9.09 -9.62
N ASN A 97 -31.88 -9.83 -9.84
CA ASN A 97 -32.88 -9.47 -10.86
C ASN A 97 -33.57 -8.12 -10.55
N GLU A 98 -33.86 -7.84 -9.29
CA GLU A 98 -34.44 -6.54 -8.90
C GLU A 98 -33.40 -5.42 -8.98
N MET A 99 -32.12 -5.67 -8.61
CA MET A 99 -31.05 -4.70 -8.77
C MET A 99 -30.80 -4.35 -10.24
N LYS A 100 -30.89 -5.33 -11.16
CA LYS A 100 -30.78 -5.07 -12.60
C LYS A 100 -31.88 -4.13 -13.11
N LYS A 101 -33.10 -4.17 -12.56
CA LYS A 101 -34.22 -3.25 -12.95
C LYS A 101 -33.90 -1.79 -12.62
N ILE A 102 -33.15 -1.51 -11.59
CA ILE A 102 -32.74 -0.15 -11.21
C ILE A 102 -31.42 0.29 -11.86
N GLY A 103 -30.86 -0.51 -12.79
CA GLY A 103 -29.69 -0.16 -13.57
C GLY A 103 -28.36 -0.66 -13.03
N VAL A 104 -28.37 -1.65 -12.12
CA VAL A 104 -27.15 -2.37 -11.71
C VAL A 104 -26.73 -3.33 -12.83
N GLU A 105 -25.47 -3.30 -13.19
CA GLU A 105 -24.90 -4.18 -14.20
C GLU A 105 -24.32 -5.46 -13.55
N GLU A 106 -24.34 -6.55 -14.29
CA GLU A 106 -23.80 -7.82 -13.76
C GLU A 106 -22.31 -7.74 -13.46
N SER A 107 -21.57 -6.93 -14.19
CA SER A 107 -20.15 -6.63 -13.98
C SER A 107 -19.87 -5.91 -12.65
N GLU A 108 -20.88 -5.29 -12.04
CA GLU A 108 -20.79 -4.61 -10.75
C GLU A 108 -20.96 -5.57 -9.56
N LEU A 109 -21.34 -6.83 -9.82
CA LEU A 109 -21.59 -7.85 -8.82
C LEU A 109 -20.57 -9.00 -8.94
N THR A 110 -20.01 -9.39 -7.81
CA THR A 110 -19.01 -10.49 -7.75
C THR A 110 -19.27 -11.36 -6.53
N THR A 111 -19.35 -12.67 -6.72
CA THR A 111 -19.34 -13.62 -5.60
C THR A 111 -17.91 -13.75 -5.10
N GLN A 112 -17.69 -13.54 -3.80
CA GLN A 112 -16.37 -13.63 -3.18
C GLN A 112 -16.09 -15.01 -2.60
N ASP A 113 -17.10 -15.59 -1.92
CA ASP A 113 -16.93 -16.83 -1.16
C ASP A 113 -18.28 -17.54 -1.00
N ILE A 114 -18.26 -18.88 -1.02
CA ILE A 114 -19.41 -19.72 -0.70
C ILE A 114 -18.93 -20.82 0.24
N ARG A 115 -19.57 -20.94 1.39
CA ARG A 115 -19.29 -21.98 2.39
C ARG A 115 -20.53 -22.76 2.73
N ILE A 116 -20.38 -24.07 2.89
CA ILE A 116 -21.44 -24.98 3.30
C ILE A 116 -20.90 -25.86 4.41
N TYR A 117 -21.55 -25.83 5.57
CA TYR A 117 -21.11 -26.62 6.72
C TYR A 117 -22.27 -26.96 7.65
N PRO A 118 -22.15 -28.07 8.45
CA PRO A 118 -23.14 -28.39 9.46
C PRO A 118 -23.12 -27.37 10.60
N GLN A 119 -24.31 -26.88 10.97
CA GLN A 119 -24.50 -25.97 12.09
C GLN A 119 -24.96 -26.71 13.32
N TYR A 120 -24.38 -26.39 14.47
CA TYR A 120 -24.72 -26.90 15.75
C TYR A 120 -25.00 -25.80 16.75
N ARG A 121 -26.03 -25.92 17.57
CA ARG A 121 -26.25 -25.05 18.73
C ARG A 121 -25.84 -25.76 20.01
N GLN A 122 -25.40 -24.97 20.99
CA GLN A 122 -25.14 -25.48 22.35
C GLN A 122 -26.41 -25.33 23.20
N GLU A 123 -26.91 -26.44 23.72
CA GLU A 123 -28.05 -26.44 24.62
C GLU A 123 -27.60 -26.92 26.01
N TYR A 124 -27.96 -26.18 27.06
CA TYR A 124 -27.62 -26.55 28.42
C TYR A 124 -28.62 -27.59 28.95
N ASP A 125 -28.16 -28.80 29.25
CA ASP A 125 -28.96 -29.88 29.86
C ASP A 125 -28.92 -29.73 31.38
N GLN A 126 -30.05 -29.39 31.98
CA GLN A 126 -30.17 -29.23 33.45
C GLN A 126 -29.98 -30.51 34.23
N ASN A 127 -30.25 -31.70 33.64
CA ASN A 127 -30.11 -32.97 34.29
C ASN A 127 -28.65 -33.40 34.41
N THR A 128 -27.88 -33.20 33.32
CA THR A 128 -26.45 -33.56 33.28
C THR A 128 -25.53 -32.41 33.68
N LYS A 129 -26.08 -31.17 33.87
CA LYS A 129 -25.36 -29.92 34.15
C LYS A 129 -24.23 -29.68 33.13
N SER A 130 -24.44 -30.01 31.88
CA SER A 130 -23.47 -29.91 30.81
C SER A 130 -24.11 -29.38 29.53
N TYR A 131 -23.28 -28.79 28.63
CA TYR A 131 -23.72 -28.38 27.32
C TYR A 131 -23.70 -29.55 26.34
N LYS A 132 -24.76 -29.70 25.57
CA LYS A 132 -24.87 -30.64 24.46
C LYS A 132 -24.90 -29.91 23.15
N SER A 133 -24.17 -30.43 22.17
CA SER A 133 -24.17 -29.97 20.81
C SER A 133 -25.33 -30.59 20.04
N ILE A 134 -26.30 -29.80 19.65
CA ILE A 134 -27.47 -30.23 18.88
C ILE A 134 -27.34 -29.78 17.45
N PHE A 135 -27.46 -30.71 16.51
CA PHE A 135 -27.45 -30.40 15.09
C PHE A 135 -28.69 -29.59 14.71
N GLU A 136 -28.50 -28.43 14.06
CA GLU A 136 -29.56 -27.53 13.61
C GLU A 136 -29.85 -27.66 12.12
N GLY A 137 -28.89 -28.13 11.34
CA GLY A 137 -28.99 -28.24 9.91
C GLY A 137 -27.67 -27.94 9.22
N TYR A 138 -27.76 -27.70 7.92
CA TYR A 138 -26.62 -27.23 7.10
C TYR A 138 -26.79 -25.75 6.82
N LYS A 139 -25.76 -24.99 7.17
CA LYS A 139 -25.66 -23.56 6.91
C LYS A 139 -24.92 -23.33 5.61
N VAL A 140 -25.47 -22.47 4.76
CA VAL A 140 -24.82 -21.92 3.58
C VAL A 140 -24.58 -20.44 3.83
N GLU A 141 -23.34 -20.02 3.71
CA GLU A 141 -22.92 -18.61 3.69
C GLU A 141 -22.42 -18.27 2.28
N ASN A 142 -22.94 -17.20 1.71
CA ASN A 142 -22.52 -16.71 0.41
C ASN A 142 -22.22 -15.22 0.53
N LYS A 143 -21.01 -14.82 0.14
CA LYS A 143 -20.55 -13.44 0.16
C LYS A 143 -20.61 -12.85 -1.23
N LEU A 144 -21.42 -11.83 -1.39
CA LEU A 144 -21.57 -11.05 -2.62
C LEU A 144 -20.99 -9.66 -2.41
N LYS A 145 -20.24 -9.18 -3.39
CA LYS A 145 -19.69 -7.85 -3.41
C LYS A 145 -20.27 -7.06 -4.57
N PHE A 146 -20.78 -5.88 -4.27
CA PHE A 146 -21.22 -4.89 -5.23
C PHE A 146 -20.21 -3.74 -5.29
N ILE A 147 -19.78 -3.36 -6.49
CA ILE A 147 -18.88 -2.23 -6.73
C ILE A 147 -19.46 -1.40 -7.85
N SER A 148 -19.81 -0.16 -7.58
CA SER A 148 -20.41 0.74 -8.58
C SER A 148 -19.89 2.16 -8.45
N LYS A 149 -19.85 2.87 -9.58
CA LYS A 149 -19.62 4.32 -9.63
C LYS A 149 -20.91 5.12 -9.45
N LYS A 150 -22.06 4.45 -9.44
CA LYS A 150 -23.39 5.05 -9.26
C LYS A 150 -23.69 5.14 -7.76
N LEU A 151 -23.13 6.14 -7.09
CA LEU A 151 -23.21 6.30 -5.63
C LEU A 151 -24.64 6.44 -5.13
N ASP A 152 -25.50 7.06 -5.92
CA ASP A 152 -26.92 7.29 -5.68
C ASP A 152 -27.76 6.01 -5.60
N LEU A 153 -27.27 4.92 -6.19
CA LEU A 153 -27.95 3.62 -6.13
C LEU A 153 -27.69 2.86 -4.84
N ALA A 154 -26.70 3.25 -4.04
CA ALA A 154 -26.24 2.46 -2.90
C ALA A 154 -27.36 2.14 -1.90
N GLY A 155 -28.15 3.12 -1.50
CA GLY A 155 -29.29 2.92 -0.59
C GLY A 155 -30.32 1.97 -1.17
N LYS A 156 -30.73 2.18 -2.43
CA LYS A 156 -31.72 1.33 -3.12
C LYS A 156 -31.24 -0.11 -3.28
N VAL A 157 -29.95 -0.30 -3.55
CA VAL A 157 -29.34 -1.63 -3.66
C VAL A 157 -29.41 -2.37 -2.32
N ILE A 158 -29.17 -1.66 -1.21
CA ILE A 158 -29.31 -2.22 0.15
C ILE A 158 -30.75 -2.62 0.42
N ASP A 159 -31.71 -1.73 0.14
CA ASP A 159 -33.12 -1.97 0.38
C ASP A 159 -33.64 -3.16 -0.44
N ILE A 160 -33.24 -3.26 -1.70
CA ILE A 160 -33.57 -4.40 -2.58
C ILE A 160 -32.92 -5.68 -2.04
N ALA A 161 -31.66 -5.63 -1.62
CA ALA A 161 -30.96 -6.78 -1.08
C ALA A 161 -31.71 -7.37 0.13
N VAL A 162 -32.01 -6.54 1.11
CA VAL A 162 -32.72 -6.94 2.34
C VAL A 162 -34.13 -7.45 2.04
N SER A 163 -34.86 -6.78 1.19
CA SER A 163 -36.26 -7.17 0.80
C SER A 163 -36.31 -8.52 0.08
N ASN A 164 -35.20 -8.97 -0.52
CA ASN A 164 -35.13 -10.22 -1.26
C ASN A 164 -34.37 -11.34 -0.51
N GLY A 165 -34.15 -11.17 0.81
CA GLY A 165 -33.64 -12.22 1.69
C GLY A 165 -32.13 -12.20 1.91
N ILE A 166 -31.42 -11.18 1.47
CA ILE A 166 -30.06 -10.91 1.95
C ILE A 166 -30.17 -10.41 3.38
N ASN A 167 -29.62 -11.17 4.32
CA ASN A 167 -29.90 -10.96 5.74
C ASN A 167 -28.71 -10.38 6.54
N LYS A 168 -27.61 -10.07 5.86
CA LYS A 168 -26.47 -9.44 6.51
C LYS A 168 -25.70 -8.54 5.54
N ILE A 169 -25.38 -7.34 6.00
CA ILE A 169 -24.53 -6.38 5.32
C ILE A 169 -23.24 -6.24 6.14
N SER A 170 -22.14 -6.69 5.59
CA SER A 170 -20.85 -6.71 6.30
C SER A 170 -20.13 -5.39 6.23
N SER A 171 -20.22 -4.69 5.10
CA SER A 171 -19.64 -3.35 4.96
C SER A 171 -20.32 -2.53 3.87
N VAL A 172 -20.29 -1.22 4.06
CA VAL A 172 -20.63 -0.20 3.06
C VAL A 172 -19.51 0.83 3.08
N GLN A 173 -18.80 0.98 1.95
CA GLN A 173 -17.66 1.87 1.87
C GLN A 173 -17.78 2.74 0.61
N PHE A 174 -17.62 4.04 0.80
CA PHE A 174 -17.46 4.99 -0.28
C PHE A 174 -15.96 5.28 -0.40
N VAL A 175 -15.39 5.02 -1.56
CA VAL A 175 -13.94 5.11 -1.77
C VAL A 175 -13.59 5.74 -3.10
N PRO A 176 -12.45 6.42 -3.22
CA PRO A 176 -11.90 6.82 -4.51
C PRO A 176 -11.51 5.60 -5.34
N THR A 177 -11.47 5.76 -6.67
CA THR A 177 -10.94 4.72 -7.54
C THR A 177 -9.44 4.52 -7.32
N GLN A 178 -8.95 3.29 -7.57
CA GLN A 178 -7.51 2.98 -7.45
C GLN A 178 -6.65 3.85 -8.37
N ALA A 179 -7.19 4.25 -9.53
CA ALA A 179 -6.50 5.16 -10.44
C ALA A 179 -6.27 6.53 -9.80
N LYS A 180 -7.30 7.11 -9.15
CA LYS A 180 -7.19 8.39 -8.46
C LYS A 180 -6.27 8.33 -7.24
N ILE A 181 -6.33 7.24 -6.48
CA ILE A 181 -5.42 7.01 -5.35
C ILE A 181 -3.97 6.99 -5.84
N LYS A 182 -3.69 6.29 -6.95
CA LYS A 182 -2.35 6.23 -7.53
C LYS A 182 -1.89 7.60 -8.02
N GLU A 183 -2.72 8.32 -8.76
CA GLU A 183 -2.41 9.68 -9.26
C GLU A 183 -2.07 10.63 -8.10
N LEU A 184 -2.89 10.63 -7.04
CA LEU A 184 -2.63 11.43 -5.86
C LEU A 184 -1.32 11.02 -5.18
N LYS A 185 -1.09 9.71 -5.02
CA LYS A 185 0.14 9.18 -4.40
C LYS A 185 1.39 9.68 -5.10
N ASP A 186 1.42 9.59 -6.43
CA ASP A 186 2.57 10.02 -7.22
C ASP A 186 2.83 11.53 -7.03
N SER A 187 1.77 12.33 -6.98
CA SER A 187 1.86 13.78 -6.68
C SER A 187 2.33 14.04 -5.25
N LEU A 188 1.82 13.31 -4.25
CA LEU A 188 2.19 13.48 -2.84
C LEU A 188 3.64 13.08 -2.56
N ILE A 189 4.18 12.08 -3.26
CA ILE A 189 5.60 11.72 -3.16
C ILE A 189 6.48 12.90 -3.55
N SER A 190 6.19 13.54 -4.69
CA SER A 190 6.96 14.71 -5.15
C SER A 190 6.88 15.87 -4.14
N GLN A 191 5.69 16.17 -3.64
CA GLN A 191 5.48 17.22 -2.63
C GLN A 191 6.19 16.91 -1.30
N ALA A 192 6.20 15.65 -0.86
CA ALA A 192 6.89 15.25 0.36
C ALA A 192 8.41 15.37 0.23
N VAL A 193 8.97 15.06 -0.96
CA VAL A 193 10.39 15.30 -1.24
C VAL A 193 10.72 16.78 -1.21
N GLU A 194 9.90 17.62 -1.84
CA GLU A 194 10.07 19.08 -1.81
C GLU A 194 10.00 19.64 -0.38
N ASP A 195 9.07 19.15 0.45
CA ASP A 195 8.97 19.54 1.86
C ASP A 195 10.22 19.15 2.65
N ALA A 196 10.75 17.93 2.43
CA ALA A 196 11.99 17.48 3.06
C ALA A 196 13.18 18.37 2.69
N VAL A 197 13.34 18.68 1.41
CA VAL A 197 14.41 19.55 0.91
C VAL A 197 14.26 20.97 1.49
N LYS A 198 13.05 21.51 1.50
CA LYS A 198 12.77 22.83 2.08
C LYS A 198 13.14 22.88 3.57
N ARG A 199 12.73 21.88 4.34
CA ARG A 199 13.06 21.78 5.78
C ARG A 199 14.56 21.65 6.01
N ALA A 200 15.24 20.83 5.17
CA ALA A 200 16.68 20.68 5.24
C ALA A 200 17.39 22.02 5.05
N ASN A 201 17.04 22.77 4.00
CA ASN A 201 17.63 24.09 3.72
C ASN A 201 17.35 25.11 4.83
N LEU A 202 16.13 25.15 5.35
CA LEU A 202 15.77 26.02 6.49
C LEU A 202 16.60 25.71 7.75
N ALA A 203 16.91 24.45 8.00
CA ALA A 203 17.74 24.06 9.14
C ALA A 203 19.24 24.33 8.93
N LEU A 204 19.74 24.20 7.70
CA LEU A 204 21.16 24.35 7.38
C LEU A 204 21.59 25.82 7.21
N GLN A 205 20.69 26.67 6.72
CA GLN A 205 21.00 28.08 6.45
C GLN A 205 21.56 28.83 7.65
N PRO A 206 20.97 28.77 8.88
CA PRO A 206 21.50 29.48 10.06
C PRO A 206 22.86 28.94 10.52
N LEU A 207 23.21 27.72 10.12
CA LEU A 207 24.44 27.04 10.52
C LEU A 207 25.58 27.24 9.50
N ASN A 208 25.33 27.94 8.40
CA ASN A 208 26.23 28.08 7.26
C ASN A 208 26.64 26.74 6.65
N TYR A 209 25.68 25.82 6.56
CA TYR A 209 25.83 24.52 5.88
C TYR A 209 24.96 24.50 4.60
N GLU A 210 25.32 23.63 3.69
CA GLU A 210 24.56 23.39 2.45
C GLU A 210 24.45 21.90 2.15
N ILE A 211 23.42 21.53 1.38
CA ILE A 211 23.26 20.16 0.88
C ILE A 211 24.23 19.94 -0.29
N LYS A 212 25.07 18.91 -0.20
CA LYS A 212 25.97 18.47 -1.28
C LYS A 212 25.35 17.40 -2.16
N SER A 213 24.74 16.41 -1.56
CA SER A 213 24.12 15.29 -2.26
C SER A 213 23.09 14.56 -1.38
N VAL A 214 22.34 13.66 -1.99
CA VAL A 214 21.49 12.73 -1.28
C VAL A 214 22.28 11.47 -0.96
N LYS A 215 22.33 11.06 0.32
CA LYS A 215 22.94 9.81 0.77
C LYS A 215 21.96 8.65 0.65
N SER A 216 20.72 8.83 1.08
CA SER A 216 19.66 7.84 0.99
C SER A 216 18.29 8.51 0.94
N LEU A 217 17.37 7.89 0.24
CA LEU A 217 15.96 8.26 0.17
C LEU A 217 15.15 7.01 0.51
N ASP A 218 14.28 7.14 1.49
CA ASP A 218 13.34 6.11 1.88
C ASP A 218 11.91 6.66 1.74
N ILE A 219 11.08 5.96 0.98
CA ILE A 219 9.69 6.33 0.76
C ILE A 219 8.86 5.33 1.56
N GLU A 220 8.21 5.80 2.61
CA GLU A 220 7.25 4.99 3.33
C GLU A 220 6.07 4.67 2.40
N ASN A 221 6.04 3.42 1.93
CA ASN A 221 5.00 2.94 0.99
C ASN A 221 3.60 2.85 1.62
N ASN A 222 3.47 3.12 2.90
CA ASN A 222 2.18 3.14 3.57
C ASN A 222 1.46 4.45 3.25
N LEU A 223 0.57 4.39 2.27
CA LEU A 223 -0.50 5.38 2.18
C LEU A 223 -1.36 5.20 3.42
N TYR A 224 -1.11 6.02 4.42
CA TYR A 224 -2.05 6.11 5.54
C TYR A 224 -3.30 6.85 5.03
N GLY A 225 -4.21 6.07 4.41
CA GLY A 225 -5.60 6.46 4.36
C GLY A 225 -6.11 6.32 5.79
N THR A 226 -6.00 7.37 6.57
CA THR A 226 -6.75 7.41 7.82
C THR A 226 -8.21 7.54 7.40
N ASN A 227 -8.96 6.43 7.50
CA ASN A 227 -10.40 6.50 7.66
C ASN A 227 -10.65 7.24 8.99
N HIS A 228 -10.24 8.49 9.06
CA HIS A 228 -10.83 9.39 10.02
C HIS A 228 -12.28 9.54 9.50
N LEU A 229 -13.13 8.71 10.08
CA LEU A 229 -14.47 9.16 10.35
C LEU A 229 -14.30 10.58 10.95
N PHE A 230 -14.23 11.58 10.09
CA PHE A 230 -14.75 12.85 10.50
C PHE A 230 -16.23 12.51 10.76
N ASN A 231 -16.51 12.17 12.03
CA ASN A 231 -17.77 12.48 12.58
C ASN A 231 -17.92 14.01 12.37
N SER A 232 -18.33 14.38 11.15
CA SER A 232 -19.14 15.57 11.05
C SER A 232 -20.35 15.23 11.92
N TYR A 233 -20.30 15.60 13.18
CA TYR A 233 -21.49 15.92 13.92
C TYR A 233 -22.17 16.94 13.00
N ALA A 234 -23.03 16.46 12.11
CA ALA A 234 -24.09 17.26 11.58
C ALA A 234 -24.75 17.76 12.86
N SER A 235 -24.49 19.03 13.18
CA SER A 235 -25.24 19.74 14.18
C SER A 235 -26.67 19.42 13.92
N TYR A 236 -27.25 18.62 14.75
CA TYR A 236 -28.68 18.39 14.80
C TYR A 236 -29.25 19.77 15.05
N LYS A 237 -29.59 20.45 13.96
CA LYS A 237 -30.39 21.65 14.02
C LYS A 237 -31.74 21.12 14.38
N GLU A 238 -32.02 21.19 15.69
CA GLU A 238 -33.34 21.01 16.26
C GLU A 238 -34.23 22.08 15.61
N SER A 239 -34.81 21.75 14.44
CA SER A 239 -35.90 22.50 13.83
C SER A 239 -37.14 21.71 14.08
N SER A 240 -37.91 22.19 15.09
CA SER A 240 -39.36 22.17 15.21
C SER A 240 -40.11 21.29 14.23
N GLN A 241 -40.78 20.29 14.80
CA GLN A 241 -42.13 19.78 14.41
C GLN A 241 -42.61 20.21 13.03
N ASP A 242 -42.52 19.27 12.05
CA ASP A 242 -43.68 18.97 11.21
C ASP A 242 -43.58 17.55 10.66
N SER A 243 -44.63 16.81 10.97
CA SER A 243 -45.23 15.60 10.40
C SER A 243 -44.44 14.74 9.40
N ASP A 244 -44.15 13.49 9.84
CA ASP A 244 -44.36 12.23 9.14
C ASP A 244 -44.21 12.19 7.60
N GLN A 245 -43.00 12.08 7.15
CA GLN A 245 -42.65 11.21 6.02
C GLN A 245 -41.27 10.57 6.33
N PHE A 246 -41.28 9.47 7.07
CA PHE A 246 -40.13 8.57 7.07
C PHE A 246 -40.03 8.04 5.65
N SER A 247 -39.06 8.52 4.87
CA SER A 247 -38.68 7.86 3.64
C SER A 247 -38.15 6.49 4.02
N ASN A 248 -38.74 5.43 3.52
CA ASN A 248 -38.30 4.06 3.74
C ASN A 248 -36.98 3.74 3.00
N GLU A 249 -36.29 4.75 2.48
CA GLU A 249 -35.03 4.59 1.75
C GLU A 249 -33.83 4.75 2.70
N THR A 250 -32.88 3.83 2.58
CA THR A 250 -31.62 3.88 3.34
C THR A 250 -30.80 5.09 2.89
N THR A 251 -30.60 6.05 3.80
CA THR A 251 -29.79 7.25 3.52
C THR A 251 -28.33 7.00 3.86
N LEU A 252 -27.43 7.26 2.91
CA LEU A 252 -26.00 7.08 3.05
C LEU A 252 -25.28 8.40 2.74
N PHE A 253 -24.17 8.64 3.44
CA PHE A 253 -23.34 9.83 3.27
C PHE A 253 -21.93 9.42 2.88
N ASP A 254 -21.36 10.06 1.87
CA ASP A 254 -19.95 9.91 1.50
C ASP A 254 -19.09 10.99 2.15
N ASN A 255 -17.78 10.76 2.22
CA ASN A 255 -16.82 11.67 2.82
C ASN A 255 -15.58 11.83 1.96
N LEU A 256 -14.92 12.99 2.11
CA LEU A 256 -13.56 13.19 1.62
C LEU A 256 -12.58 12.32 2.43
N GLN A 257 -11.78 11.53 1.74
CA GLN A 257 -10.72 10.73 2.36
C GLN A 257 -9.40 11.46 2.31
N LYS A 258 -8.71 11.55 3.45
CA LYS A 258 -7.37 12.13 3.55
C LYS A 258 -6.31 11.06 3.32
N PHE A 259 -5.37 11.37 2.44
CA PHE A 259 -4.18 10.56 2.19
C PHE A 259 -2.94 11.34 2.57
N SER A 260 -1.92 10.66 3.08
CA SER A 260 -0.63 11.28 3.38
C SER A 260 0.52 10.35 2.98
N VAL A 261 1.60 10.96 2.55
CA VAL A 261 2.87 10.27 2.23
C VAL A 261 3.96 10.92 3.06
N GLN A 262 4.83 10.10 3.62
CA GLN A 262 6.04 10.52 4.30
C GLN A 262 7.26 9.99 3.55
N VAL A 263 8.27 10.82 3.40
CA VAL A 263 9.59 10.44 2.89
C VAL A 263 10.65 10.78 3.93
N SER A 264 11.67 9.96 4.04
CA SER A 264 12.85 10.21 4.87
C SER A 264 14.08 10.32 4.00
N ILE A 265 14.75 11.47 4.03
CA ILE A 265 15.92 11.74 3.20
C ILE A 265 17.13 12.00 4.11
N SER A 266 18.23 11.29 3.84
CA SER A 266 19.53 11.60 4.43
C SER A 266 20.36 12.37 3.41
N PHE A 267 20.72 13.60 3.76
CA PHE A 267 21.55 14.49 2.93
C PHE A 267 22.98 14.47 3.43
N ILE A 268 23.96 14.44 2.52
CA ILE A 268 25.35 14.79 2.81
C ILE A 268 25.44 16.29 2.82
N ILE A 269 25.99 16.86 3.89
CA ILE A 269 26.08 18.30 4.12
C ILE A 269 27.53 18.76 4.25
N SER A 270 27.80 20.01 3.96
CA SER A 270 29.11 20.64 4.19
C SER A 270 28.95 22.12 4.55
N LYS A 271 29.96 22.68 5.21
CA LYS A 271 30.02 24.13 5.42
C LYS A 271 30.07 24.87 4.08
N GLN A 272 29.29 25.93 3.97
CA GLN A 272 29.41 26.86 2.83
C GLN A 272 30.81 27.48 2.82
N GLN A 273 31.49 27.41 1.67
CA GLN A 273 32.73 28.13 1.49
C GLN A 273 32.39 29.63 1.41
N SER A 274 32.97 30.41 2.34
CA SER A 274 32.87 31.89 2.22
C SER A 274 33.44 32.32 0.86
N LYS A 275 32.58 32.84 0.00
CA LYS A 275 33.08 33.55 -1.19
C LYS A 275 33.80 34.79 -0.70
N ASN A 276 35.14 34.74 -0.70
CA ASN A 276 35.99 35.96 -0.62
C ASN A 276 35.82 36.75 -1.90
#